data_ed5669d5691eb58cbc3532c5df90cb0b
#
_entry.id   ed5669d5691eb58cbc3532c5df90cb0b
#
_cell.length_a   1.000
_cell.length_b   1.000
_cell.length_c   1.000
_cell.angle_alpha   90.00
_cell.angle_beta   90.00
_cell.angle_gamma   90.00
#
_symmetry.space_group_name_H-M   'P 1'
#
loop_
_entity.id
_entity.type
_entity.pdbx_description
1 polymer ?
#
loop_
_entity_poly.entity_id
_entity_poly.type
_entity_poly.pdbx_seq_one_letter_code
_entity_poly.pdbx_strand_id
1 'polypeptide(L)'
;MANIKVFALGGLGENGKNMYIVEVDEHIFILDAGLKYPDIDMYGVDAVIADMTYLVENKDRIEGVFVSHGHEDHINALPYLLKQIPTRIYGTHFTISLIENLLSDNKMNIKHFKLFRINENKVLGFGDVSVSFFNTSHSIPESVGIAIHTKDGSIVYCTDFNFGPTNYGKYQTSFDKIIDLSKKKVLALLTESIGSGAIDRIKNDSLLEHSYKNILLNMKGRIIISAYSSDLSR
;
A
#
# COMPACT_ATOMS: atom_id res chain seq x y z
N MET A 1 23.47 -16.56 8.25
CA MET A 1 22.04 -16.21 8.07
C MET A 1 21.90 -14.72 8.27
N ALA A 2 20.97 -14.08 7.57
CA ALA A 2 20.64 -12.68 7.85
C ALA A 2 19.82 -12.60 9.15
N ASN A 3 20.01 -11.54 9.92
CA ASN A 3 19.12 -11.22 11.04
C ASN A 3 17.90 -10.48 10.49
N ILE A 4 16.75 -11.17 10.45
CA ILE A 4 15.52 -10.64 9.83
C ILE A 4 14.49 -10.45 10.92
N LYS A 5 13.92 -9.23 11.02
CA LYS A 5 12.78 -8.92 11.87
C LYS A 5 11.65 -8.36 11.02
N VAL A 6 10.44 -8.79 11.30
CA VAL A 6 9.22 -8.30 10.67
C VAL A 6 8.21 -7.97 11.76
N PHE A 7 7.72 -6.73 11.76
CA PHE A 7 6.75 -6.29 12.74
C PHE A 7 5.91 -5.12 12.20
N ALA A 8 4.76 -4.87 12.81
CA ALA A 8 3.88 -3.77 12.48
C ALA A 8 4.00 -2.65 13.51
N LEU A 9 4.05 -1.40 13.03
CA LEU A 9 3.83 -0.22 13.87
C LEU A 9 2.34 0.18 13.86
N GLY A 10 1.60 -0.24 12.85
CA GLY A 10 0.16 -0.07 12.72
C GLY A 10 -0.44 -1.00 11.69
N GLY A 11 -1.77 -1.10 11.63
CA GLY A 11 -2.49 -1.93 10.67
C GLY A 11 -2.66 -3.40 11.07
N LEU A 12 -2.25 -3.79 12.29
CA LEU A 12 -2.40 -5.16 12.77
C LEU A 12 -3.59 -5.28 13.73
N GLY A 13 -4.59 -6.07 13.35
CA GLY A 13 -5.83 -6.22 14.14
C GLY A 13 -6.73 -4.99 14.10
N GLU A 14 -6.53 -4.10 13.16
CA GLU A 14 -7.31 -2.87 12.95
C GLU A 14 -7.44 -2.57 11.45
N ASN A 15 -8.33 -1.66 11.09
CA ASN A 15 -8.46 -1.14 9.73
C ASN A 15 -7.81 0.24 9.66
N GLY A 16 -6.90 0.43 8.70
CA GLY A 16 -6.15 1.67 8.52
C GLY A 16 -4.82 1.70 9.27
N LYS A 17 -4.10 2.82 9.17
CA LYS A 17 -2.81 3.07 9.80
C LYS A 17 -1.74 2.02 9.41
N ASN A 18 -1.79 1.55 8.15
CA ASN A 18 -0.88 0.51 7.66
C ASN A 18 0.57 1.01 7.66
N MET A 19 1.41 0.37 8.46
CA MET A 19 2.84 0.63 8.54
C MET A 19 3.56 -0.61 9.07
N TYR A 20 4.29 -1.30 8.20
CA TYR A 20 5.03 -2.51 8.52
C TYR A 20 6.51 -2.28 8.33
N ILE A 21 7.31 -2.92 9.15
CA ILE A 21 8.77 -2.81 9.14
C ILE A 21 9.36 -4.17 8.82
N VAL A 22 10.28 -4.17 7.87
CA VAL A 22 11.18 -5.29 7.60
C VAL A 22 12.60 -4.81 7.84
N GLU A 23 13.25 -5.40 8.83
CA GLU A 23 14.64 -5.17 9.15
C GLU A 23 15.47 -6.36 8.70
N VAL A 24 16.51 -6.11 7.93
CA VAL A 24 17.45 -7.12 7.48
C VAL A 24 18.86 -6.64 7.77
N ASP A 25 19.52 -7.25 8.76
CA ASP A 25 20.80 -6.83 9.28
C ASP A 25 20.79 -5.32 9.63
N GLU A 26 21.53 -4.47 8.92
CA GLU A 26 21.58 -3.02 9.16
C GLU A 26 20.57 -2.21 8.32
N HIS A 27 19.74 -2.85 7.50
CA HIS A 27 18.80 -2.20 6.59
C HIS A 27 17.38 -2.24 7.14
N ILE A 28 16.67 -1.11 7.14
CA ILE A 28 15.27 -0.99 7.54
C ILE A 28 14.44 -0.54 6.33
N PHE A 29 13.44 -1.33 6.00
CA PHE A 29 12.47 -1.08 4.93
C PHE A 29 11.11 -0.80 5.57
N ILE A 30 10.54 0.38 5.30
CA ILE A 30 9.20 0.75 5.75
C ILE A 30 8.22 0.39 4.62
N LEU A 31 7.20 -0.39 4.92
CA LEU A 31 6.15 -0.79 4.00
C LEU A 31 4.88 -0.04 4.36
N ASP A 32 4.52 0.90 3.51
CA ASP A 32 3.45 1.89 3.68
C ASP A 32 3.64 2.85 4.87
N ALA A 33 2.87 3.92 4.89
CA ALA A 33 2.82 4.91 5.97
C ALA A 33 1.41 5.55 5.99
N GLY A 34 0.44 4.77 6.45
CA GLY A 34 -0.95 5.12 6.46
C GLY A 34 -1.44 5.81 7.73
N LEU A 35 -2.57 6.47 7.62
CA LEU A 35 -3.32 6.92 8.78
C LEU A 35 -4.58 6.09 9.00
N LYS A 36 -5.16 6.21 10.19
CA LYS A 36 -6.51 5.78 10.52
C LYS A 36 -7.34 7.01 10.90
N TYR A 37 -8.57 7.08 10.41
CA TYR A 37 -9.51 8.07 10.91
C TYR A 37 -9.93 7.72 12.33
N PRO A 38 -10.14 8.71 13.20
CA PRO A 38 -10.52 8.48 14.59
C PRO A 38 -11.90 7.81 14.68
N ASP A 39 -12.09 7.00 15.70
CA ASP A 39 -13.40 6.44 16.03
C ASP A 39 -14.32 7.57 16.53
N ILE A 40 -15.63 7.36 16.47
CA ILE A 40 -16.65 8.41 16.70
C ILE A 40 -16.60 9.03 18.10
N ASP A 41 -15.99 8.37 19.05
CA ASP A 41 -15.81 8.81 20.45
C ASP A 41 -14.50 9.57 20.70
N MET A 42 -13.63 9.66 19.68
CA MET A 42 -12.36 10.39 19.75
C MET A 42 -12.54 11.88 19.40
N TYR A 43 -13.25 12.63 20.24
CA TYR A 43 -13.52 14.05 20.00
C TYR A 43 -12.24 14.90 19.93
N GLY A 44 -12.14 15.72 18.88
CA GLY A 44 -11.00 16.63 18.67
C GLY A 44 -9.75 15.95 18.12
N VAL A 45 -9.82 14.70 17.71
CA VAL A 45 -8.77 13.98 17.01
C VAL A 45 -9.06 13.98 15.51
N ASP A 46 -8.15 14.48 14.69
CA ASP A 46 -8.31 14.53 13.23
C ASP A 46 -7.79 13.26 12.55
N ALA A 47 -6.74 12.64 13.10
CA ALA A 47 -6.11 11.45 12.54
C ALA A 47 -5.36 10.65 13.62
N VAL A 48 -5.26 9.34 13.42
CA VAL A 48 -4.45 8.44 14.23
C VAL A 48 -3.34 7.87 13.35
N ILE A 49 -2.11 8.00 13.79
CA ILE A 49 -0.91 7.50 13.08
C ILE A 49 -0.15 6.49 13.95
N ALA A 50 0.74 5.73 13.33
CA ALA A 50 1.63 4.83 14.06
C ALA A 50 2.62 5.62 14.95
N ASP A 51 3.04 5.03 16.06
CA ASP A 51 4.19 5.53 16.83
C ASP A 51 5.47 5.30 16.02
N MET A 52 6.17 6.38 15.73
CA MET A 52 7.38 6.38 14.90
C MET A 52 8.68 6.42 15.72
N THR A 53 8.60 6.30 17.05
CA THR A 53 9.77 6.38 17.94
C THR A 53 10.87 5.43 17.51
N TYR A 54 10.54 4.17 17.23
CA TYR A 54 11.50 3.19 16.72
C TYR A 54 12.21 3.65 15.44
N LEU A 55 11.47 4.25 14.51
CA LEU A 55 12.03 4.73 13.24
C LEU A 55 12.95 5.95 13.46
N VAL A 56 12.59 6.85 14.37
CA VAL A 56 13.40 8.03 14.72
C VAL A 56 14.72 7.60 15.32
N GLU A 57 14.70 6.63 16.24
CA GLU A 57 15.89 6.09 16.88
C GLU A 57 16.83 5.34 15.92
N ASN A 58 16.29 4.81 14.82
CA ASN A 58 17.01 4.02 13.82
C ASN A 58 17.10 4.68 12.44
N LYS A 59 16.90 5.99 12.35
CA LYS A 59 16.74 6.72 11.08
C LYS A 59 17.88 6.53 10.08
N ASP A 60 19.10 6.35 10.57
CA ASP A 60 20.29 6.22 9.70
C ASP A 60 20.35 4.86 8.98
N ARG A 61 19.56 3.89 9.40
CA ARG A 61 19.44 2.54 8.81
C ARG A 61 18.26 2.43 7.84
N ILE A 62 17.41 3.49 7.71
CA ILE A 62 16.21 3.46 6.89
C ILE A 62 16.57 3.64 5.42
N GLU A 63 16.26 2.63 4.62
CA GLU A 63 16.47 2.65 3.16
C GLU A 63 15.37 3.42 2.43
N GLY A 64 14.16 3.46 2.99
CA GLY A 64 13.05 4.24 2.46
C GLY A 64 11.69 3.68 2.84
N VAL A 65 10.65 4.39 2.38
CA VAL A 65 9.25 3.94 2.41
C VAL A 65 8.90 3.36 1.06
N PHE A 66 8.43 2.14 1.04
CA PHE A 66 7.96 1.42 -0.14
C PHE A 66 6.45 1.36 -0.09
N VAL A 67 5.80 2.07 -1.00
CA VAL A 67 4.35 2.28 -0.97
C VAL A 67 3.67 1.33 -1.93
N SER A 68 2.73 0.55 -1.41
CA SER A 68 1.96 -0.43 -2.16
C SER A 68 0.98 0.24 -3.13
N HIS A 69 0.24 1.25 -2.67
CA HIS A 69 -0.73 2.01 -3.46
C HIS A 69 -1.13 3.31 -2.77
N GLY A 70 -1.97 4.12 -3.41
CA GLY A 70 -2.24 5.50 -3.02
C GLY A 70 -3.47 5.73 -2.15
N HIS A 71 -4.03 4.74 -1.45
CA HIS A 71 -5.11 4.97 -0.49
C HIS A 71 -4.60 5.65 0.78
N GLU A 72 -5.48 6.36 1.46
CA GLU A 72 -5.16 7.21 2.61
C GLU A 72 -4.58 6.42 3.80
N ASP A 73 -5.08 5.23 4.02
CA ASP A 73 -4.61 4.30 5.05
C ASP A 73 -3.26 3.64 4.73
N HIS A 74 -2.66 3.99 3.58
CA HIS A 74 -1.33 3.58 3.14
C HIS A 74 -0.36 4.74 2.93
N ILE A 75 -0.83 5.98 2.70
CA ILE A 75 0.06 7.12 2.40
C ILE A 75 -0.12 8.33 3.33
N ASN A 76 -1.27 8.52 3.97
CA ASN A 76 -1.58 9.80 4.61
C ASN A 76 -0.80 10.09 5.90
N ALA A 77 -0.03 9.13 6.46
CA ALA A 77 0.93 9.42 7.52
C ALA A 77 2.30 9.91 7.00
N LEU A 78 2.56 9.88 5.67
CA LEU A 78 3.82 10.37 5.09
C LEU A 78 4.19 11.80 5.47
N PRO A 79 3.27 12.79 5.52
CA PRO A 79 3.62 14.14 5.95
C PRO A 79 4.15 14.20 7.38
N TYR A 80 3.64 13.34 8.27
CA TYR A 80 4.09 13.27 9.67
C TYR A 80 5.44 12.56 9.79
N LEU A 81 5.63 11.49 9.04
CA LEU A 81 6.89 10.74 8.98
C LEU A 81 8.01 11.62 8.44
N LEU A 82 7.80 12.28 7.31
CA LEU A 82 8.83 13.06 6.62
C LEU A 82 9.26 14.33 7.39
N LYS A 83 8.42 14.85 8.28
CA LYS A 83 8.81 15.93 9.20
C LYS A 83 9.84 15.47 10.24
N GLN A 84 9.83 14.21 10.62
CA GLN A 84 10.73 13.62 11.62
C GLN A 84 11.92 12.92 10.97
N ILE A 85 11.67 12.22 9.85
CA ILE A 85 12.63 11.36 9.17
C ILE A 85 12.60 11.65 7.67
N PRO A 86 13.44 12.60 7.19
CA PRO A 86 13.61 12.81 5.76
C PRO A 86 14.19 11.55 5.11
N THR A 87 13.39 10.81 4.36
CA THR A 87 13.79 9.55 3.73
C THR A 87 13.33 9.48 2.28
N ARG A 88 13.71 8.41 1.58
CA ARG A 88 13.30 8.12 0.20
C ARG A 88 11.91 7.51 0.20
N ILE A 89 11.11 7.83 -0.81
CA ILE A 89 9.81 7.20 -1.03
C ILE A 89 9.82 6.53 -2.40
N TYR A 90 9.41 5.28 -2.44
CA TYR A 90 9.30 4.47 -3.66
C TYR A 90 7.84 4.10 -3.86
N GLY A 91 7.27 4.43 -5.01
CA GLY A 91 5.89 4.12 -5.37
C GLY A 91 5.70 4.14 -6.88
N THR A 92 4.60 3.61 -7.37
CA THR A 92 4.26 3.66 -8.79
C THR A 92 4.01 5.09 -9.25
N HIS A 93 3.89 5.29 -10.55
CA HIS A 93 3.72 6.65 -11.09
C HIS A 93 2.47 7.33 -10.52
N PHE A 94 1.35 6.62 -10.49
CA PHE A 94 0.08 7.14 -9.97
C PHE A 94 0.18 7.40 -8.46
N THR A 95 0.71 6.46 -7.69
CA THR A 95 0.91 6.59 -6.24
C THR A 95 1.80 7.79 -5.89
N ILE A 96 2.91 7.99 -6.60
CA ILE A 96 3.79 9.16 -6.38
C ILE A 96 3.05 10.46 -6.68
N SER A 97 2.22 10.51 -7.73
CA SER A 97 1.44 11.71 -8.03
C SER A 97 0.44 12.06 -6.93
N LEU A 98 -0.19 11.06 -6.30
CA LEU A 98 -1.05 11.27 -5.13
C LEU A 98 -0.24 11.76 -3.92
N ILE A 99 0.95 11.21 -3.69
CA ILE A 99 1.85 11.65 -2.63
C ILE A 99 2.33 13.09 -2.86
N GLU A 100 2.64 13.47 -4.10
CA GLU A 100 2.99 14.85 -4.46
C GLU A 100 1.85 15.82 -4.08
N ASN A 101 0.60 15.47 -4.41
CA ASN A 101 -0.57 16.25 -4.02
C ASN A 101 -0.75 16.31 -2.49
N LEU A 102 -0.65 15.16 -1.81
CA LEU A 102 -0.75 15.07 -0.35
C LEU A 102 0.29 15.98 0.35
N LEU A 103 1.54 15.95 -0.10
CA LEU A 103 2.59 16.82 0.44
C LEU A 103 2.31 18.30 0.19
N SER A 104 1.82 18.65 -1.01
CA SER A 104 1.43 20.00 -1.37
C SER A 104 0.29 20.53 -0.48
N ASP A 105 -0.75 19.73 -0.27
CA ASP A 105 -1.90 20.06 0.59
C ASP A 105 -1.47 20.28 2.04
N ASN A 106 -0.44 19.55 2.49
CA ASN A 106 0.20 19.73 3.79
C ASN A 106 1.25 20.87 3.80
N LYS A 107 1.30 21.72 2.75
CA LYS A 107 2.21 22.88 2.62
C LYS A 107 3.69 22.51 2.68
N MET A 108 4.02 21.29 2.27
CA MET A 108 5.39 20.78 2.23
C MET A 108 5.98 21.01 0.84
N ASN A 109 7.22 21.49 0.76
CA ASN A 109 7.88 21.68 -0.52
C ASN A 109 8.38 20.34 -1.08
N ILE A 110 7.72 19.85 -2.12
CA ILE A 110 7.99 18.55 -2.77
C ILE A 110 9.46 18.41 -3.18
N LYS A 111 10.12 19.51 -3.59
CA LYS A 111 11.53 19.50 -4.03
C LYS A 111 12.52 19.06 -2.94
N HIS A 112 12.11 19.09 -1.68
CA HIS A 112 12.95 18.66 -0.56
C HIS A 112 12.92 17.14 -0.34
N PHE A 113 12.02 16.42 -1.02
CA PHE A 113 11.83 14.99 -0.82
C PHE A 113 12.31 14.17 -2.01
N LYS A 114 12.84 13.00 -1.75
CA LYS A 114 13.34 12.06 -2.76
C LYS A 114 12.23 11.06 -3.11
N LEU A 115 11.43 11.40 -4.13
CA LEU A 115 10.34 10.56 -4.62
C LEU A 115 10.80 9.77 -5.85
N PHE A 116 10.75 8.45 -5.78
CA PHE A 116 11.21 7.55 -6.84
C PHE A 116 10.04 6.77 -7.42
N ARG A 117 9.85 6.91 -8.74
CA ARG A 117 8.85 6.15 -9.47
C ARG A 117 9.36 4.76 -9.80
N ILE A 118 8.61 3.74 -9.42
CA ILE A 118 8.88 2.34 -9.69
C ILE A 118 7.77 1.75 -10.57
N ASN A 119 8.01 0.56 -11.08
CA ASN A 119 7.03 -0.30 -11.72
C ASN A 119 7.39 -1.77 -11.42
N GLU A 120 6.54 -2.69 -11.87
CA GLU A 120 6.67 -4.13 -11.65
C GLU A 120 7.98 -4.74 -12.23
N ASN A 121 8.68 -4.05 -13.13
CA ASN A 121 9.93 -4.54 -13.71
C ASN A 121 11.17 -3.98 -13.00
N LYS A 122 10.97 -3.07 -12.04
CA LYS A 122 12.08 -2.47 -11.31
C LYS A 122 12.56 -3.40 -10.20
N VAL A 123 13.88 -3.51 -10.08
CA VAL A 123 14.55 -4.14 -8.94
C VAL A 123 15.51 -3.11 -8.35
N LEU A 124 15.45 -2.93 -7.04
CA LEU A 124 16.29 -1.98 -6.30
C LEU A 124 17.25 -2.78 -5.41
N GLY A 125 18.54 -2.42 -5.42
CA GLY A 125 19.57 -3.04 -4.60
C GLY A 125 19.95 -2.21 -3.38
N PHE A 126 20.12 -2.86 -2.24
CA PHE A 126 20.54 -2.30 -0.97
C PHE A 126 21.56 -3.25 -0.33
N GLY A 127 22.82 -3.14 -0.76
CA GLY A 127 23.84 -4.13 -0.40
C GLY A 127 23.47 -5.55 -0.85
N ASP A 128 23.39 -6.47 0.10
CA ASP A 128 23.01 -7.87 -0.14
C ASP A 128 21.48 -8.11 -0.18
N VAL A 129 20.69 -7.05 -0.01
CA VAL A 129 19.22 -7.09 -0.06
C VAL A 129 18.72 -6.45 -1.35
N SER A 130 17.68 -7.00 -1.95
CA SER A 130 17.03 -6.37 -3.10
C SER A 130 15.51 -6.33 -2.92
N VAL A 131 14.88 -5.33 -3.54
CA VAL A 131 13.43 -5.15 -3.52
C VAL A 131 12.89 -5.21 -4.93
N SER A 132 11.91 -6.07 -5.17
CA SER A 132 11.17 -6.17 -6.44
C SER A 132 9.68 -5.97 -6.22
N PHE A 133 8.96 -5.76 -7.32
CA PHE A 133 7.55 -5.41 -7.30
C PHE A 133 6.77 -6.30 -8.26
N PHE A 134 5.48 -6.48 -7.99
CA PHE A 134 4.53 -7.13 -8.88
C PHE A 134 3.18 -6.41 -8.79
N ASN A 135 2.47 -6.28 -9.90
CA ASN A 135 1.17 -5.61 -9.87
C ASN A 135 0.14 -6.45 -9.14
N THR A 136 -0.69 -5.77 -8.37
CA THR A 136 -1.89 -6.33 -7.73
C THR A 136 -3.12 -5.62 -8.25
N SER A 137 -4.23 -6.31 -8.28
CA SER A 137 -5.53 -5.79 -8.69
C SER A 137 -6.23 -5.21 -7.48
N HIS A 138 -6.57 -3.93 -7.56
CA HIS A 138 -7.30 -3.24 -6.50
C HIS A 138 -8.21 -2.16 -7.11
N SER A 139 -9.00 -1.44 -6.30
CA SER A 139 -9.89 -0.36 -6.77
C SER A 139 -9.15 0.88 -7.28
N ILE A 140 -7.88 1.02 -6.95
CA ILE A 140 -6.98 2.10 -7.40
C ILE A 140 -5.95 1.55 -8.40
N PRO A 141 -5.60 2.29 -9.47
CA PRO A 141 -4.65 1.81 -10.47
C PRO A 141 -3.22 1.73 -9.93
N GLU A 142 -2.43 0.87 -10.57
CA GLU A 142 -1.00 0.72 -10.28
C GLU A 142 -0.69 0.28 -8.85
N SER A 143 -1.59 -0.47 -8.21
CA SER A 143 -1.29 -1.15 -6.94
C SER A 143 -0.21 -2.21 -7.14
N VAL A 144 0.70 -2.34 -6.18
CA VAL A 144 1.81 -3.31 -6.24
C VAL A 144 1.99 -4.07 -4.94
N GLY A 145 2.33 -5.34 -5.07
CA GLY A 145 2.98 -6.10 -4.00
C GLY A 145 4.48 -5.85 -4.02
N ILE A 146 5.12 -6.00 -2.87
CA ILE A 146 6.53 -5.71 -2.62
C ILE A 146 7.20 -6.98 -2.12
N ALA A 147 8.31 -7.37 -2.73
CA ALA A 147 9.10 -8.51 -2.30
C ALA A 147 10.51 -8.08 -1.92
N ILE A 148 10.89 -8.29 -0.68
CA ILE A 148 12.24 -8.02 -0.15
C ILE A 148 13.00 -9.35 -0.17
N HIS A 149 14.05 -9.40 -0.96
CA HIS A 149 14.87 -10.58 -1.19
C HIS A 149 16.15 -10.53 -0.36
N THR A 150 16.39 -11.59 0.38
CA THR A 150 17.61 -11.81 1.16
C THR A 150 18.29 -13.10 0.71
N LYS A 151 19.50 -13.36 1.18
CA LYS A 151 20.21 -14.62 0.94
C LYS A 151 19.49 -15.86 1.51
N ASP A 152 18.61 -15.67 2.50
CA ASP A 152 17.92 -16.75 3.19
C ASP A 152 16.51 -17.04 2.63
N GLY A 153 15.97 -16.08 1.84
CA GLY A 153 14.65 -16.13 1.23
C GLY A 153 14.00 -14.76 1.12
N SER A 154 12.74 -14.71 0.78
CA SER A 154 12.00 -13.46 0.51
C SER A 154 10.92 -13.21 1.54
N ILE A 155 10.73 -11.94 1.91
CA ILE A 155 9.55 -11.45 2.61
C ILE A 155 8.66 -10.78 1.57
N VAL A 156 7.39 -11.19 1.51
CA VAL A 156 6.42 -10.69 0.53
C VAL A 156 5.34 -9.91 1.25
N TYR A 157 5.11 -8.68 0.84
CA TYR A 157 4.04 -7.81 1.30
C TYR A 157 3.05 -7.60 0.16
N CYS A 158 1.82 -8.08 0.36
CA CYS A 158 0.74 -8.01 -0.62
C CYS A 158 -0.53 -7.60 0.12
N THR A 159 -0.77 -6.30 0.17
CA THR A 159 -2.00 -5.74 0.73
C THR A 159 -3.10 -5.75 -0.32
N ASP A 160 -4.16 -5.17 -0.02
CA ASP A 160 -5.38 -4.90 -0.77
C ASP A 160 -5.36 -5.43 -2.21
N PHE A 161 -5.99 -6.56 -2.44
CA PHE A 161 -6.05 -7.18 -3.76
C PHE A 161 -7.41 -7.82 -4.03
N ASN A 162 -7.70 -7.96 -5.32
CA ASN A 162 -8.89 -8.64 -5.80
C ASN A 162 -8.52 -9.53 -7.00
N PHE A 163 -8.92 -10.78 -6.98
CA PHE A 163 -8.72 -11.71 -8.10
C PHE A 163 -9.94 -11.79 -9.04
N GLY A 164 -10.68 -10.69 -9.17
CA GLY A 164 -11.85 -10.63 -10.05
C GLY A 164 -11.52 -10.82 -11.54
N PRO A 165 -12.42 -11.42 -12.33
CA PRO A 165 -12.19 -11.70 -13.75
C PRO A 165 -12.19 -10.46 -14.65
N THR A 166 -12.63 -9.31 -14.14
CA THR A 166 -12.78 -8.06 -14.90
C THR A 166 -11.56 -7.15 -14.80
N ASN A 167 -10.51 -7.57 -14.10
CA ASN A 167 -9.32 -6.76 -13.92
C ASN A 167 -8.48 -6.73 -15.20
N TYR A 168 -8.27 -5.54 -15.76
CA TYR A 168 -7.49 -5.32 -16.97
C TYR A 168 -6.64 -4.04 -16.89
N GLY A 169 -5.63 -3.95 -17.75
CA GLY A 169 -4.73 -2.81 -17.79
C GLY A 169 -3.97 -2.62 -16.48
N LYS A 170 -4.03 -1.42 -15.93
CA LYS A 170 -3.31 -1.03 -14.69
C LYS A 170 -3.93 -1.58 -13.39
N TYR A 171 -4.99 -2.35 -13.50
CA TYR A 171 -5.66 -3.07 -12.40
C TYR A 171 -5.40 -4.59 -12.46
N GLN A 172 -4.49 -5.04 -13.32
CA GLN A 172 -4.23 -6.46 -13.55
C GLN A 172 -3.15 -6.98 -12.61
N THR A 173 -3.38 -8.15 -12.03
CA THR A 173 -2.38 -8.86 -11.20
C THR A 173 -1.32 -9.55 -12.08
N SER A 174 -0.05 -9.38 -11.73
CA SER A 174 1.09 -10.07 -12.38
C SER A 174 1.26 -11.49 -11.85
N PHE A 175 0.39 -12.41 -12.31
CA PHE A 175 0.42 -13.82 -11.85
C PHE A 175 1.74 -14.52 -12.20
N ASP A 176 2.35 -14.22 -13.33
CA ASP A 176 3.67 -14.71 -13.75
C ASP A 176 4.74 -14.42 -12.69
N LYS A 177 4.78 -13.20 -12.18
CA LYS A 177 5.72 -12.79 -11.12
C LYS A 177 5.44 -13.45 -9.79
N ILE A 178 4.16 -13.61 -9.43
CA ILE A 178 3.76 -14.34 -8.22
C ILE A 178 4.20 -15.81 -8.31
N ILE A 179 4.01 -16.44 -9.48
CA ILE A 179 4.49 -17.79 -9.74
C ILE A 179 6.01 -17.88 -9.64
N ASP A 180 6.73 -16.91 -10.17
CA ASP A 180 8.20 -16.89 -10.06
C ASP A 180 8.69 -16.66 -8.63
N LEU A 181 7.98 -15.85 -7.84
CA LEU A 181 8.24 -15.70 -6.41
C LEU A 181 7.99 -17.01 -5.65
N SER A 182 6.92 -17.74 -5.99
CA SER A 182 6.57 -19.02 -5.33
C SER A 182 7.57 -20.14 -5.57
N LYS A 183 8.38 -20.06 -6.64
CA LYS A 183 9.48 -21.00 -6.91
C LYS A 183 10.69 -20.76 -6.00
N LYS A 184 10.76 -19.60 -5.33
CA LYS A 184 11.81 -19.24 -4.40
C LYS A 184 11.34 -19.48 -2.97
N LYS A 185 12.28 -19.54 -2.03
CA LYS A 185 11.94 -19.66 -0.61
C LYS A 185 11.27 -18.36 -0.13
N VAL A 186 10.00 -18.42 0.25
CA VAL A 186 9.29 -17.34 0.92
C VAL A 186 9.35 -17.58 2.43
N LEU A 187 9.90 -16.61 3.16
CA LEU A 187 10.06 -16.66 4.62
C LEU A 187 8.81 -16.18 5.34
N ALA A 188 8.17 -15.13 4.80
CA ALA A 188 6.95 -14.57 5.32
C ALA A 188 6.10 -13.97 4.19
N LEU A 189 4.78 -14.09 4.33
CA LEU A 189 3.78 -13.39 3.54
C LEU A 189 2.97 -12.52 4.49
N LEU A 190 3.02 -11.21 4.28
CA LEU A 190 2.16 -10.24 4.94
C LEU A 190 1.04 -9.89 3.96
N THR A 191 -0.19 -10.13 4.36
CA THR A 191 -1.35 -9.92 3.50
C THR A 191 -2.56 -9.46 4.31
N GLU A 192 -3.53 -8.85 3.64
CA GLU A 192 -4.78 -8.43 4.25
C GLU A 192 -5.64 -9.63 4.67
N SER A 193 -6.58 -9.35 5.58
CA SER A 193 -7.61 -10.30 6.00
C SER A 193 -9.01 -9.68 6.00
N ILE A 194 -9.21 -8.57 5.29
CA ILE A 194 -10.49 -7.86 5.21
C ILE A 194 -11.55 -8.78 4.61
N GLY A 195 -12.66 -8.95 5.33
CA GLY A 195 -13.78 -9.78 4.90
C GLY A 195 -13.58 -11.29 5.09
N SER A 196 -12.48 -11.74 5.69
CA SER A 196 -12.20 -13.16 5.94
C SER A 196 -13.24 -13.87 6.81
N GLY A 197 -13.98 -13.13 7.65
CA GLY A 197 -15.09 -13.65 8.45
C GLY A 197 -16.44 -13.69 7.75
N ALA A 198 -16.54 -13.22 6.51
CA ALA A 198 -17.80 -13.16 5.76
C ALA A 198 -17.98 -14.39 4.86
N ILE A 199 -18.73 -15.37 5.33
CA ILE A 199 -18.89 -16.70 4.70
C ILE A 199 -19.55 -16.64 3.31
N ASP A 200 -20.35 -15.61 2.98
CA ASP A 200 -21.18 -15.54 1.77
C ASP A 200 -20.86 -14.37 0.81
N ARG A 201 -19.75 -13.69 0.96
CA ARG A 201 -19.43 -12.53 0.12
C ARG A 201 -18.40 -12.86 -0.96
N ILE A 202 -18.80 -13.62 -1.97
CA ILE A 202 -18.14 -13.53 -3.27
C ILE A 202 -18.55 -12.18 -3.87
N LYS A 203 -17.71 -11.17 -3.75
CA LYS A 203 -17.89 -9.90 -4.45
C LYS A 203 -17.69 -10.17 -5.95
N ASN A 204 -18.79 -10.29 -6.65
CA ASN A 204 -18.76 -10.41 -8.11
C ASN A 204 -18.98 -9.01 -8.70
N ASP A 205 -17.93 -8.36 -9.18
CA ASP A 205 -17.99 -7.04 -9.80
C ASP A 205 -18.94 -7.00 -11.01
N SER A 206 -19.14 -8.13 -11.70
CA SER A 206 -20.09 -8.24 -12.79
C SER A 206 -21.55 -8.08 -12.32
N LEU A 207 -21.88 -8.47 -11.09
CA LEU A 207 -23.21 -8.23 -10.53
C LEU A 207 -23.42 -6.75 -10.18
N LEU A 208 -22.38 -6.05 -9.72
CA LEU A 208 -22.43 -4.62 -9.49
C LEU A 208 -22.63 -3.85 -10.79
N GLU A 209 -21.88 -4.19 -11.83
CA GLU A 209 -22.01 -3.58 -13.16
C GLU A 209 -23.44 -3.75 -13.71
N HIS A 210 -24.00 -4.95 -13.60
CA HIS A 210 -25.38 -5.21 -14.03
C HIS A 210 -26.40 -4.39 -13.21
N SER A 211 -26.20 -4.28 -11.89
CA SER A 211 -27.06 -3.49 -11.02
C SER A 211 -27.00 -2.00 -11.35
N TYR A 212 -25.80 -1.44 -11.57
CA TYR A 212 -25.63 -0.06 -12.00
C TYR A 212 -26.27 0.21 -13.36
N LYS A 213 -26.07 -0.66 -14.35
CA LYS A 213 -26.73 -0.55 -15.66
C LYS A 213 -28.25 -0.51 -15.52
N ASN A 214 -28.83 -1.40 -14.72
CA ASN A 214 -30.27 -1.42 -14.49
C ASN A 214 -30.78 -0.14 -13.82
N ILE A 215 -30.08 0.39 -12.82
CA ILE A 215 -30.44 1.65 -12.17
C ILE A 215 -30.36 2.79 -13.19
N LEU A 216 -29.25 2.94 -13.91
CA LEU A 216 -29.03 4.03 -14.86
C LEU A 216 -30.05 4.03 -16.00
N LEU A 217 -30.45 2.85 -16.48
CA LEU A 217 -31.40 2.72 -17.62
C LEU A 217 -32.86 2.91 -17.19
N ASN A 218 -33.24 2.58 -15.97
CA ASN A 218 -34.63 2.54 -15.54
C ASN A 218 -35.05 3.72 -14.64
N MET A 219 -34.10 4.46 -14.09
CA MET A 219 -34.43 5.59 -13.20
C MET A 219 -34.83 6.82 -14.02
N LYS A 220 -35.99 7.39 -13.64
CA LYS A 220 -36.48 8.67 -14.16
C LYS A 220 -36.17 9.74 -13.11
N GLY A 221 -35.12 10.52 -13.29
CA GLY A 221 -34.79 11.59 -12.39
C GLY A 221 -33.31 11.72 -12.12
N ARG A 222 -32.95 12.38 -11.02
CA ARG A 222 -31.56 12.64 -10.66
C ARG A 222 -30.97 11.42 -9.96
N ILE A 223 -29.78 11.02 -10.40
CA ILE A 223 -28.96 10.00 -9.75
C ILE A 223 -27.79 10.69 -9.06
N ILE A 224 -27.56 10.38 -7.82
CA ILE A 224 -26.43 10.88 -7.03
C ILE A 224 -25.52 9.70 -6.74
N ILE A 225 -24.26 9.80 -7.17
CA ILE A 225 -23.22 8.77 -6.94
C ILE A 225 -22.19 9.37 -6.01
N SER A 226 -21.87 8.66 -4.93
CA SER A 226 -20.78 9.02 -4.01
C SER A 226 -19.73 7.92 -4.04
N ALA A 227 -18.47 8.30 -4.27
CA ALA A 227 -17.33 7.41 -4.29
C ALA A 227 -16.08 8.17 -3.83
N TYR A 228 -15.06 7.45 -3.39
CA TYR A 228 -13.75 8.07 -3.15
C TYR A 228 -13.12 8.52 -4.47
N SER A 229 -12.45 9.68 -4.45
CA SER A 229 -11.82 10.24 -5.66
C SER A 229 -10.70 9.36 -6.24
N SER A 230 -10.11 8.50 -5.44
CA SER A 230 -9.07 7.53 -5.84
C SER A 230 -9.64 6.20 -6.35
N ASP A 231 -10.93 5.92 -6.14
CA ASP A 231 -11.59 4.68 -6.57
C ASP A 231 -12.07 4.77 -8.03
N LEU A 232 -11.11 4.76 -8.96
CA LEU A 232 -11.35 5.02 -10.38
C LEU A 232 -11.86 3.81 -11.17
N SER A 233 -11.89 2.62 -10.56
CA SER A 233 -12.36 1.39 -11.23
C SER A 233 -13.86 1.17 -11.12
N ARG A 234 -14.57 1.97 -10.34
CA ARG A 234 -16.00 1.82 -10.05
C ARG A 234 -16.88 2.88 -10.67
#